data_c7cc19678e83050d87c930a2011046ef
#
_entry.id   c7cc19678e83050d87c930a2011046ef
#
_cell.length_a   1.000
_cell.length_b   1.000
_cell.length_c   1.000
_cell.angle_alpha   90.00
_cell.angle_beta   90.00
_cell.angle_gamma   90.00
#
_symmetry.space_group_name_H-M   'P 1'
#
loop_
_entity.id
_entity.type
_entity.pdbx_description
1 polymer ?
#
loop_
_entity_poly.entity_id
_entity_poly.type
_entity_poly.pdbx_seq_one_letter_code
_entity_poly.pdbx_strand_id
1 'polypeptide(L)'
;MSRIGKEIIDSKGYEYKAKLTILKEAARTLNYLTENNLLQYADLEKKVEDVHSSYDRTGKELKSVEARLREVQPLIKNISNYQRLKPVYDAFQKAKDKPSFKAKHEAELVIFEAARSTLLAMQGNEKLPSLKTLQAEQQRLLEEQQRLYDERAKLKKEARMIDTLKANVDDYLKPSAEHDRDQVRKNQLE
;
A
#
# COMPACT_ATOMS: atom_id res chain seq x y z
N MET A 1 7.76 -27.94 -49.22
CA MET A 1 6.69 -27.83 -48.22
C MET A 1 5.88 -26.59 -48.51
N SER A 2 4.57 -26.72 -48.75
CA SER A 2 3.70 -25.59 -49.09
C SER A 2 3.47 -24.67 -47.86
N ARG A 3 3.22 -23.37 -48.12
CA ARG A 3 2.93 -22.35 -47.10
C ARG A 3 1.80 -22.78 -46.16
N ILE A 4 0.79 -23.47 -46.71
CA ILE A 4 -0.38 -24.04 -46.01
C ILE A 4 0.03 -25.12 -44.99
N GLY A 5 1.00 -25.96 -45.31
CA GLY A 5 1.48 -26.97 -44.38
C GLY A 5 2.22 -26.42 -43.15
N LYS A 6 2.91 -25.28 -43.30
CA LYS A 6 3.55 -24.59 -42.18
C LYS A 6 2.54 -23.93 -41.25
N GLU A 7 1.51 -23.27 -41.79
CA GLU A 7 0.45 -22.62 -40.99
C GLU A 7 -0.37 -23.62 -40.17
N ILE A 8 -0.65 -24.82 -40.72
CA ILE A 8 -1.36 -25.90 -40.01
C ILE A 8 -0.50 -26.49 -38.88
N ILE A 9 0.80 -26.64 -39.09
CA ILE A 9 1.72 -27.15 -38.06
C ILE A 9 1.89 -26.13 -36.94
N ASP A 10 1.99 -24.85 -37.28
CA ASP A 10 2.08 -23.76 -36.27
C ASP A 10 0.79 -23.65 -35.46
N SER A 11 -0.40 -23.81 -36.07
CA SER A 11 -1.68 -23.76 -35.33
C SER A 11 -1.81 -24.93 -34.35
N LYS A 12 -1.46 -26.16 -34.75
CA LYS A 12 -1.46 -27.33 -33.85
C LYS A 12 -0.46 -27.20 -32.71
N GLY A 13 0.72 -26.65 -33.00
CA GLY A 13 1.73 -26.37 -31.98
C GLY A 13 1.27 -25.33 -30.97
N TYR A 14 0.54 -24.31 -31.43
CA TYR A 14 -0.06 -23.28 -30.58
C TYR A 14 -1.18 -23.83 -29.69
N GLU A 15 -2.10 -24.62 -30.27
CA GLU A 15 -3.16 -25.32 -29.53
C GLU A 15 -2.61 -26.25 -28.45
N TYR A 16 -1.57 -27.02 -28.77
CA TYR A 16 -0.91 -27.90 -27.80
C TYR A 16 -0.30 -27.14 -26.65
N LYS A 17 0.40 -26.03 -26.93
CA LYS A 17 0.98 -25.16 -25.91
C LYS A 17 -0.10 -24.52 -25.03
N ALA A 18 -1.21 -24.07 -25.64
CA ALA A 18 -2.34 -23.49 -24.91
C ALA A 18 -2.97 -24.52 -23.95
N LYS A 19 -3.25 -25.73 -24.42
CA LYS A 19 -3.78 -26.85 -23.61
C LYS A 19 -2.83 -27.20 -22.46
N LEU A 20 -1.52 -27.25 -22.72
CA LEU A 20 -0.52 -27.54 -21.70
C LEU A 20 -0.45 -26.42 -20.64
N THR A 21 -0.62 -25.16 -21.03
CA THR A 21 -0.66 -24.02 -20.12
C THR A 21 -1.89 -24.11 -19.21
N ILE A 22 -3.09 -24.36 -19.78
CA ILE A 22 -4.33 -24.56 -19.02
C ILE A 22 -4.18 -25.70 -17.99
N LEU A 23 -3.61 -26.83 -18.42
CA LEU A 23 -3.40 -27.96 -17.50
C LEU A 23 -2.44 -27.64 -16.36
N LYS A 24 -1.36 -26.89 -16.63
CA LYS A 24 -0.43 -26.42 -15.60
C LYS A 24 -1.09 -25.45 -14.62
N GLU A 25 -1.92 -24.56 -15.10
CA GLU A 25 -2.66 -23.60 -14.27
C GLU A 25 -3.70 -24.32 -13.40
N ALA A 26 -4.43 -25.28 -13.98
CA ALA A 26 -5.36 -26.13 -13.22
C ALA A 26 -4.64 -26.91 -12.10
N ALA A 27 -3.51 -27.53 -12.40
CA ALA A 27 -2.72 -28.25 -11.40
C ALA A 27 -2.20 -27.32 -10.29
N ARG A 28 -1.73 -26.11 -10.62
CA ARG A 28 -1.31 -25.11 -9.63
C ARG A 28 -2.46 -24.66 -8.73
N THR A 29 -3.63 -24.42 -9.34
CA THR A 29 -4.84 -24.04 -8.61
C THR A 29 -5.22 -25.13 -7.62
N LEU A 30 -5.30 -26.40 -8.08
CA LEU A 30 -5.66 -27.51 -7.22
C LEU A 30 -4.66 -27.73 -6.07
N ASN A 31 -3.36 -27.67 -6.37
CA ASN A 31 -2.31 -27.80 -5.35
C ASN A 31 -2.45 -26.71 -4.28
N TYR A 32 -2.62 -25.44 -4.68
CA TYR A 32 -2.81 -24.36 -3.72
C TYR A 32 -4.05 -24.56 -2.86
N LEU A 33 -5.19 -24.93 -3.45
CA LEU A 33 -6.43 -25.17 -2.72
C LEU A 33 -6.27 -26.32 -1.71
N THR A 34 -5.56 -27.38 -2.10
CA THR A 34 -5.30 -28.54 -1.22
C THR A 34 -4.36 -28.17 -0.07
N GLU A 35 -3.25 -27.51 -0.36
CA GLU A 35 -2.24 -27.09 0.63
C GLU A 35 -2.80 -26.10 1.66
N ASN A 36 -3.78 -25.29 1.26
CA ASN A 36 -4.41 -24.28 2.13
C ASN A 36 -5.78 -24.71 2.70
N ASN A 37 -6.20 -25.95 2.48
CA ASN A 37 -7.50 -26.49 2.90
C ASN A 37 -8.70 -25.68 2.35
N LEU A 38 -8.61 -25.18 1.12
CA LEU A 38 -9.63 -24.37 0.45
C LEU A 38 -10.42 -25.16 -0.61
N LEU A 39 -10.66 -26.45 -0.37
CA LEU A 39 -11.37 -27.35 -1.30
C LEU A 39 -12.88 -27.08 -1.35
N GLN A 40 -13.44 -26.46 -0.32
CA GLN A 40 -14.81 -25.99 -0.33
C GLN A 40 -14.87 -24.58 -0.93
N TYR A 41 -15.79 -24.36 -1.86
CA TYR A 41 -15.91 -23.07 -2.54
C TYR A 41 -16.17 -21.91 -1.55
N ALA A 42 -16.98 -22.15 -0.53
CA ALA A 42 -17.24 -21.17 0.51
C ALA A 42 -15.98 -20.76 1.31
N ASP A 43 -15.04 -21.68 1.53
CA ASP A 43 -13.78 -21.37 2.20
C ASP A 43 -12.86 -20.53 1.30
N LEU A 44 -12.88 -20.78 -0.01
CA LEU A 44 -12.17 -19.96 -0.99
C LEU A 44 -12.74 -18.53 -1.04
N GLU A 45 -14.06 -18.39 -1.09
CA GLU A 45 -14.72 -17.06 -1.06
C GLU A 45 -14.37 -16.30 0.22
N LYS A 46 -14.43 -16.95 1.36
CA LYS A 46 -14.05 -16.37 2.65
C LYS A 46 -12.57 -15.95 2.66
N LYS A 47 -11.67 -16.77 2.13
CA LYS A 47 -10.24 -16.42 2.03
C LYS A 47 -10.03 -15.19 1.15
N VAL A 48 -10.75 -15.05 0.04
CA VAL A 48 -10.71 -13.85 -0.83
C VAL A 48 -11.13 -12.62 -0.02
N GLU A 49 -12.26 -12.69 0.68
CA GLU A 49 -12.78 -11.59 1.49
C GLU A 49 -11.80 -11.19 2.60
N ASP A 50 -11.24 -12.16 3.33
CA ASP A 50 -10.28 -11.94 4.41
C ASP A 50 -9.00 -11.24 3.92
N VAL A 51 -8.48 -11.64 2.74
CA VAL A 51 -7.29 -11.02 2.15
C VAL A 51 -7.58 -9.59 1.73
N HIS A 52 -8.70 -9.33 1.05
CA HIS A 52 -9.10 -7.98 0.64
C HIS A 52 -9.38 -7.08 1.85
N SER A 53 -10.09 -7.58 2.85
CA SER A 53 -10.35 -6.86 4.11
C SER A 53 -9.04 -6.48 4.82
N SER A 54 -8.07 -7.39 4.86
CA SER A 54 -6.76 -7.14 5.45
C SER A 54 -5.97 -6.10 4.67
N TYR A 55 -6.00 -6.15 3.33
CA TYR A 55 -5.36 -5.16 2.46
C TYR A 55 -5.95 -3.75 2.67
N ASP A 56 -7.27 -3.64 2.78
CA ASP A 56 -7.95 -2.38 3.00
C ASP A 56 -7.70 -1.82 4.40
N ARG A 57 -7.70 -2.68 5.42
CA ARG A 57 -7.37 -2.31 6.80
C ARG A 57 -5.96 -1.76 6.89
N THR A 58 -4.97 -2.48 6.37
CA THR A 58 -3.57 -2.02 6.34
C THR A 58 -3.43 -0.69 5.58
N GLY A 59 -4.22 -0.48 4.52
CA GLY A 59 -4.26 0.80 3.81
C GLY A 59 -4.81 1.96 4.64
N LYS A 60 -5.81 1.72 5.48
CA LYS A 60 -6.36 2.72 6.41
C LYS A 60 -5.36 3.05 7.53
N GLU A 61 -4.73 2.04 8.11
CA GLU A 61 -3.69 2.20 9.13
C GLU A 61 -2.51 3.01 8.60
N LEU A 62 -2.02 2.70 7.39
CA LEU A 62 -0.95 3.45 6.73
C LEU A 62 -1.31 4.94 6.55
N LYS A 63 -2.51 5.24 6.09
CA LYS A 63 -2.99 6.62 5.96
C LYS A 63 -3.01 7.36 7.30
N SER A 64 -3.40 6.69 8.38
CA SER A 64 -3.40 7.26 9.74
C SER A 64 -1.99 7.59 10.21
N VAL A 65 -1.04 6.66 10.03
CA VAL A 65 0.38 6.87 10.37
C VAL A 65 0.97 8.03 9.56
N GLU A 66 0.70 8.09 8.25
CA GLU A 66 1.16 9.19 7.40
C GLU A 66 0.56 10.55 7.78
N ALA A 67 -0.72 10.58 8.17
CA ALA A 67 -1.36 11.79 8.66
C ALA A 67 -0.66 12.27 9.93
N ARG A 68 -0.39 11.37 10.87
CA ARG A 68 0.29 11.72 12.11
C ARG A 68 1.74 12.19 11.87
N LEU A 69 2.47 11.58 10.95
CA LEU A 69 3.81 12.05 10.54
C LEU A 69 3.78 13.48 9.99
N ARG A 70 2.76 13.83 9.19
CA ARG A 70 2.59 15.20 8.65
C ARG A 70 2.35 16.24 9.74
N GLU A 71 1.78 15.85 10.88
CA GLU A 71 1.59 16.73 12.03
C GLU A 71 2.87 16.84 12.87
N VAL A 72 3.54 15.73 13.15
CA VAL A 72 4.71 15.67 14.03
C VAL A 72 5.95 16.32 13.41
N GLN A 73 6.19 16.14 12.10
CA GLN A 73 7.37 16.67 11.43
C GLN A 73 7.51 18.21 11.50
N PRO A 74 6.46 19.00 11.23
CA PRO A 74 6.53 20.45 11.38
C PRO A 74 6.74 20.90 12.83
N LEU A 75 6.16 20.18 13.80
CA LEU A 75 6.37 20.47 15.23
C LEU A 75 7.83 20.29 15.62
N ILE A 76 8.45 19.18 15.27
CA ILE A 76 9.88 18.92 15.50
C ILE A 76 10.73 20.03 14.88
N LYS A 77 10.47 20.38 13.61
CA LYS A 77 11.21 21.42 12.89
C LYS A 77 11.11 22.77 13.60
N ASN A 78 9.91 23.18 13.98
CA ASN A 78 9.68 24.48 14.59
C ASN A 78 10.23 24.55 16.03
N ILE A 79 10.07 23.50 16.85
CA ILE A 79 10.65 23.44 18.19
C ILE A 79 12.19 23.47 18.10
N SER A 80 12.78 22.70 17.19
CA SER A 80 14.23 22.69 16.99
C SER A 80 14.76 24.05 16.56
N ASN A 81 14.10 24.72 15.59
CA ASN A 81 14.49 26.07 15.16
C ASN A 81 14.34 27.08 16.30
N TYR A 82 13.23 27.04 17.03
CA TYR A 82 13.01 27.92 18.18
C TYR A 82 14.12 27.76 19.24
N GLN A 83 14.43 26.53 19.64
CA GLN A 83 15.45 26.26 20.65
C GLN A 83 16.86 26.69 20.18
N ARG A 84 17.21 26.36 18.93
CA ARG A 84 18.53 26.68 18.36
C ARG A 84 18.74 28.19 18.21
N LEU A 85 17.70 28.94 17.81
CA LEU A 85 17.80 30.36 17.48
C LEU A 85 17.42 31.30 18.63
N LYS A 86 16.88 30.74 19.71
CA LYS A 86 16.54 31.55 20.92
C LYS A 86 17.71 32.36 21.44
N PRO A 87 18.96 31.88 21.54
CA PRO A 87 20.09 32.67 21.97
C PRO A 87 20.36 33.88 21.08
N VAL A 88 20.21 33.75 19.75
CA VAL A 88 20.37 34.86 18.80
C VAL A 88 19.28 35.92 19.02
N TYR A 89 18.05 35.48 19.20
CA TYR A 89 16.94 36.39 19.51
C TYR A 89 17.12 37.09 20.85
N ASP A 90 17.55 36.39 21.90
CA ASP A 90 17.82 36.98 23.21
C ASP A 90 18.98 37.99 23.12
N ALA A 91 19.99 37.76 22.31
CA ALA A 91 21.07 38.69 22.01
C ALA A 91 20.57 39.94 21.26
N PHE A 92 19.69 39.74 20.27
CA PHE A 92 19.02 40.86 19.56
C PHE A 92 18.24 41.76 20.48
N GLN A 93 17.50 41.19 21.44
CA GLN A 93 16.72 41.95 22.41
C GLN A 93 17.62 42.88 23.28
N LYS A 94 18.84 42.42 23.61
CA LYS A 94 19.81 43.12 24.44
C LYS A 94 20.76 44.03 23.62
N ALA A 95 20.75 43.97 22.31
CA ALA A 95 21.66 44.71 21.45
C ALA A 95 21.41 46.22 21.56
N LYS A 96 22.48 47.00 21.72
CA LYS A 96 22.43 48.48 21.73
C LYS A 96 22.13 49.04 20.33
N ASP A 97 22.71 48.44 19.28
CA ASP A 97 22.46 48.77 17.88
C ASP A 97 21.65 47.64 17.24
N LYS A 98 20.33 47.71 17.38
CA LYS A 98 19.38 46.75 16.85
C LYS A 98 19.39 46.67 15.29
N PRO A 99 19.45 47.81 14.55
CA PRO A 99 19.48 47.78 13.09
C PRO A 99 20.68 47.01 12.53
N SER A 100 21.89 47.29 13.05
CA SER A 100 23.11 46.62 12.62
C SER A 100 23.08 45.12 13.00
N PHE A 101 22.60 44.78 14.20
CA PHE A 101 22.48 43.38 14.59
C PHE A 101 21.47 42.63 13.70
N LYS A 102 20.30 43.25 13.44
CA LYS A 102 19.28 42.66 12.58
C LYS A 102 19.81 42.42 11.17
N ALA A 103 20.57 43.35 10.58
CA ALA A 103 21.14 43.19 9.24
C ALA A 103 22.12 41.99 9.18
N LYS A 104 22.85 41.74 10.26
CA LYS A 104 23.81 40.58 10.33
C LYS A 104 23.12 39.25 10.55
N HIS A 105 21.96 39.21 11.21
CA HIS A 105 21.28 37.99 11.66
C HIS A 105 19.83 37.90 11.13
N GLU A 106 19.55 38.58 10.01
CA GLU A 106 18.18 38.70 9.49
C GLU A 106 17.52 37.34 9.25
N ALA A 107 18.21 36.42 8.56
CA ALA A 107 17.68 35.10 8.26
C ALA A 107 17.38 34.28 9.54
N GLU A 108 18.25 34.37 10.53
CA GLU A 108 18.06 33.65 11.81
C GLU A 108 16.88 34.20 12.60
N LEU A 109 16.72 35.52 12.65
CA LEU A 109 15.60 36.19 13.32
C LEU A 109 14.28 35.90 12.63
N VAL A 110 14.23 35.93 11.30
CA VAL A 110 13.02 35.57 10.52
C VAL A 110 12.60 34.12 10.79
N ILE A 111 13.56 33.17 10.76
CA ILE A 111 13.26 31.75 11.07
C ILE A 111 12.78 31.57 12.50
N PHE A 112 13.37 32.29 13.48
CA PHE A 112 12.95 32.23 14.86
C PHE A 112 11.52 32.75 15.02
N GLU A 113 11.20 33.91 14.47
CA GLU A 113 9.85 34.51 14.58
C GLU A 113 8.79 33.64 13.89
N ALA A 114 9.09 33.08 12.74
CA ALA A 114 8.22 32.14 12.05
C ALA A 114 7.97 30.86 12.90
N ALA A 115 9.03 30.28 13.45
CA ALA A 115 8.91 29.12 14.32
C ALA A 115 8.10 29.45 15.59
N ARG A 116 8.35 30.57 16.23
CA ARG A 116 7.61 31.03 17.41
C ARG A 116 6.12 31.25 17.11
N SER A 117 5.81 31.93 16.02
CA SER A 117 4.43 32.20 15.61
C SER A 117 3.67 30.88 15.34
N THR A 118 4.31 29.96 14.62
CA THR A 118 3.73 28.63 14.32
C THR A 118 3.47 27.84 15.61
N LEU A 119 4.43 27.81 16.53
CA LEU A 119 4.28 27.09 17.80
C LEU A 119 3.18 27.70 18.70
N LEU A 120 3.06 29.01 18.72
CA LEU A 120 1.98 29.68 19.44
C LEU A 120 0.60 29.37 18.85
N ALA A 121 0.50 29.34 17.52
CA ALA A 121 -0.75 28.99 16.86
C ALA A 121 -1.14 27.52 17.08
N MET A 122 -0.17 26.61 17.19
CA MET A 122 -0.39 25.18 17.42
C MET A 122 -0.63 24.82 18.89
N GLN A 123 -0.08 25.61 19.80
CA GLN A 123 -0.14 25.33 21.25
C GLN A 123 -1.57 25.36 21.81
N GLY A 124 -2.45 26.22 21.29
CA GLY A 124 -3.77 26.45 21.90
C GLY A 124 -3.67 26.69 23.42
N ASN A 125 -4.41 25.89 24.20
CA ASN A 125 -4.36 25.90 25.65
C ASN A 125 -3.51 24.78 26.28
N GLU A 126 -2.87 23.94 25.44
CA GLU A 126 -2.11 22.77 25.91
C GLU A 126 -0.59 23.00 25.83
N LYS A 127 0.13 22.36 26.76
CA LYS A 127 1.60 22.39 26.77
C LYS A 127 2.15 21.53 25.61
N LEU A 128 2.97 22.12 24.76
CA LEU A 128 3.64 21.39 23.68
C LEU A 128 4.50 20.22 24.22
N PRO A 129 4.46 19.06 23.58
CA PRO A 129 5.33 17.95 23.92
C PRO A 129 6.83 18.33 23.78
N SER A 130 7.69 17.62 24.52
CA SER A 130 9.12 17.87 24.40
C SER A 130 9.66 17.43 23.03
N LEU A 131 10.73 18.09 22.56
CA LEU A 131 11.39 17.72 21.31
C LEU A 131 11.79 16.22 21.31
N LYS A 132 12.31 15.73 22.45
CA LYS A 132 12.70 14.32 22.61
C LYS A 132 11.51 13.36 22.44
N THR A 133 10.36 13.72 23.02
CA THR A 133 9.13 12.92 22.91
C THR A 133 8.64 12.84 21.46
N LEU A 134 8.64 14.00 20.77
CA LEU A 134 8.21 14.05 19.36
C LEU A 134 9.19 13.31 18.43
N GLN A 135 10.48 13.38 18.68
CA GLN A 135 11.46 12.63 17.92
C GLN A 135 11.32 11.12 18.12
N ALA A 136 11.06 10.67 19.34
CA ALA A 136 10.79 9.27 19.63
C ALA A 136 9.47 8.80 18.97
N GLU A 137 8.43 9.63 18.99
CA GLU A 137 7.17 9.36 18.28
C GLU A 137 7.39 9.26 16.78
N GLN A 138 8.13 10.21 16.19
CA GLN A 138 8.46 10.20 14.76
C GLN A 138 9.18 8.91 14.37
N GLN A 139 10.17 8.48 15.14
CA GLN A 139 10.92 7.26 14.86
C GLN A 139 9.99 6.04 14.85
N ARG A 140 9.13 5.91 15.87
CA ARG A 140 8.14 4.81 15.93
C ARG A 140 7.19 4.83 14.74
N LEU A 141 6.70 6.01 14.34
CA LEU A 141 5.80 6.16 13.20
C LEU A 141 6.49 5.80 11.88
N LEU A 142 7.77 6.12 11.71
CA LEU A 142 8.54 5.74 10.52
C LEU A 142 8.76 4.22 10.45
N GLU A 143 9.07 3.57 11.56
CA GLU A 143 9.19 2.11 11.65
C GLU A 143 7.86 1.42 11.35
N GLU A 144 6.76 1.92 11.90
CA GLU A 144 5.43 1.41 11.66
C GLU A 144 4.99 1.63 10.20
N GLN A 145 5.29 2.79 9.62
CA GLN A 145 5.05 3.07 8.21
C GLN A 145 5.73 2.04 7.31
N GLN A 146 7.03 1.76 7.57
CA GLN A 146 7.78 0.78 6.79
C GLN A 146 7.17 -0.62 6.92
N ARG A 147 6.83 -1.04 8.14
CA ARG A 147 6.16 -2.32 8.40
C ARG A 147 4.86 -2.46 7.61
N LEU A 148 4.02 -1.42 7.63
CA LEU A 148 2.74 -1.41 6.92
C LEU A 148 2.91 -1.41 5.40
N TYR A 149 3.94 -0.73 4.84
CA TYR A 149 4.27 -0.83 3.42
C TYR A 149 4.64 -2.25 3.01
N ASP A 150 5.49 -2.91 3.80
CA ASP A 150 5.93 -4.28 3.52
C ASP A 150 4.78 -5.28 3.61
N GLU A 151 3.93 -5.14 4.64
CA GLU A 151 2.72 -5.95 4.80
C GLU A 151 1.74 -5.75 3.65
N ARG A 152 1.48 -4.50 3.27
CA ARG A 152 0.59 -4.18 2.16
C ARG A 152 1.11 -4.70 0.83
N ALA A 153 2.42 -4.70 0.62
CA ALA A 153 3.04 -5.27 -0.58
C ALA A 153 2.84 -6.80 -0.66
N LYS A 154 2.91 -7.50 0.49
CA LYS A 154 2.62 -8.94 0.59
C LYS A 154 1.15 -9.23 0.31
N LEU A 155 0.26 -8.52 0.99
CA LEU A 155 -1.20 -8.66 0.82
C LEU A 155 -1.64 -8.36 -0.62
N LYS A 156 -1.03 -7.39 -1.29
CA LYS A 156 -1.30 -7.10 -2.71
C LYS A 156 -0.95 -8.26 -3.63
N LYS A 157 0.16 -8.96 -3.35
CA LYS A 157 0.56 -10.15 -4.13
C LYS A 157 -0.39 -11.31 -3.85
N GLU A 158 -0.75 -11.51 -2.58
CA GLU A 158 -1.70 -12.55 -2.16
C GLU A 158 -3.09 -12.32 -2.76
N ALA A 159 -3.62 -11.09 -2.71
CA ALA A 159 -4.89 -10.72 -3.32
C ALA A 159 -4.93 -11.06 -4.81
N ARG A 160 -3.93 -10.63 -5.57
CA ARG A 160 -3.84 -10.96 -7.00
C ARG A 160 -3.81 -12.47 -7.27
N MET A 161 -3.10 -13.21 -6.45
CA MET A 161 -3.00 -14.66 -6.57
C MET A 161 -4.34 -15.32 -6.28
N ILE A 162 -4.98 -14.99 -5.16
CA ILE A 162 -6.24 -15.61 -4.77
C ILE A 162 -7.38 -15.23 -5.72
N ASP A 163 -7.40 -13.99 -6.26
CA ASP A 163 -8.35 -13.58 -7.27
C ASP A 163 -8.22 -14.40 -8.56
N THR A 164 -6.97 -14.67 -8.99
CA THR A 164 -6.71 -15.52 -10.15
C THR A 164 -7.17 -16.97 -9.89
N LEU A 165 -6.89 -17.50 -8.70
CA LEU A 165 -7.31 -18.84 -8.32
C LEU A 165 -8.84 -18.94 -8.28
N LYS A 166 -9.51 -17.95 -7.69
CA LYS A 166 -10.99 -17.91 -7.68
C LYS A 166 -11.55 -17.85 -9.09
N ALA A 167 -11.03 -16.99 -9.95
CA ALA A 167 -11.46 -16.89 -11.34
C ALA A 167 -11.30 -18.22 -12.09
N ASN A 168 -10.19 -18.93 -11.89
CA ASN A 168 -9.97 -20.24 -12.48
C ASN A 168 -11.02 -21.26 -12.00
N VAL A 169 -11.31 -21.28 -10.68
CA VAL A 169 -12.35 -22.16 -10.12
C VAL A 169 -13.72 -21.82 -10.67
N ASP A 170 -14.08 -20.53 -10.72
CA ASP A 170 -15.34 -20.06 -11.28
C ASP A 170 -15.51 -20.50 -12.75
N ASP A 171 -14.43 -20.44 -13.55
CA ASP A 171 -14.46 -20.89 -14.95
C ASP A 171 -14.63 -22.41 -15.09
N TYR A 172 -14.07 -23.21 -14.19
CA TYR A 172 -14.27 -24.66 -14.16
C TYR A 172 -15.67 -25.07 -13.71
N LEU A 173 -16.31 -24.26 -12.85
CA LEU A 173 -17.64 -24.54 -12.34
C LEU A 173 -18.76 -24.06 -13.28
N LYS A 174 -18.44 -23.22 -14.29
CA LYS A 174 -19.42 -22.84 -15.32
C LYS A 174 -19.81 -24.05 -16.13
N PRO A 175 -21.13 -24.36 -16.31
CA PRO A 175 -21.57 -25.41 -17.20
C PRO A 175 -21.02 -25.11 -18.60
N SER A 176 -20.31 -26.03 -19.20
CA SER A 176 -19.83 -25.83 -20.57
C SER A 176 -21.08 -25.75 -21.47
N ALA A 177 -21.28 -24.64 -22.14
CA ALA A 177 -22.39 -24.43 -23.07
C ALA A 177 -22.40 -25.46 -24.24
N GLU A 178 -21.32 -26.21 -24.41
CA GLU A 178 -21.21 -27.34 -25.34
C GLU A 178 -21.87 -28.61 -24.79
N HIS A 179 -21.76 -28.87 -23.47
CA HIS A 179 -22.36 -30.06 -22.86
C HIS A 179 -23.91 -29.99 -22.86
N ASP A 180 -24.46 -28.80 -22.65
CA ASP A 180 -25.92 -28.57 -22.73
C ASP A 180 -26.43 -28.72 -24.18
N ARG A 181 -25.67 -28.28 -25.18
CA ARG A 181 -26.04 -28.46 -26.61
C ARG A 181 -26.05 -29.92 -27.05
N ASP A 182 -25.15 -30.74 -26.57
CA ASP A 182 -25.08 -32.16 -26.89
C ASP A 182 -26.18 -32.95 -26.13
N GLN A 183 -26.54 -32.58 -24.90
CA GLN A 183 -27.69 -33.17 -24.20
C GLN A 183 -29.02 -32.81 -24.87
N VAL A 184 -29.18 -31.53 -25.26
CA VAL A 184 -30.40 -31.11 -26.01
C VAL A 184 -30.52 -31.81 -27.35
N ARG A 185 -29.42 -32.05 -28.09
CA ARG A 185 -29.41 -32.81 -29.33
C ARG A 185 -29.75 -34.26 -29.11
N LYS A 186 -29.26 -34.91 -28.06
CA LYS A 186 -29.60 -36.32 -27.75
C LYS A 186 -31.09 -36.47 -27.38
N ASN A 187 -31.65 -35.54 -26.61
CA ASN A 187 -33.07 -35.58 -26.21
C ASN A 187 -34.02 -35.23 -27.36
N GLN A 188 -33.54 -34.70 -28.50
CA GLN A 188 -34.36 -34.43 -29.70
C GLN A 188 -34.32 -35.57 -30.72
N LEU A 189 -33.53 -36.60 -30.50
CA LEU A 189 -33.37 -37.77 -31.37
C LEU A 189 -33.99 -39.05 -30.79
N GLU A 190 -34.56 -39.00 -29.61
CA GLU A 190 -35.44 -40.01 -28.98
C GLU A 190 -36.91 -39.60 -29.12
#